data_d0299845ca8d143ab8a631a509b51796
#
_entry.id   d0299845ca8d143ab8a631a509b51796
#
_cell.length_a   1.000
_cell.length_b   1.000
_cell.length_c   1.000
_cell.angle_alpha   90.00
_cell.angle_beta   90.00
_cell.angle_gamma   90.00
#
_symmetry.space_group_name_H-M   'P 1'
#
loop_
_entity.id
_entity.type
_entity.pdbx_description
1 polymer ?
#
loop_
_entity_poly.entity_id
_entity_poly.type
_entity_poly.pdbx_seq_one_letter_code
_entity_poly.pdbx_strand_id
1 'polypeptide(L)'
;MSQEDETIIYKTDTIKNYLGGAGIVAAHMSSLKSKVYLISVIGKDQYSKFVSKKLAEYKISNLTINDSSRVTNLKERYKSKNKTVFRHSSLSEFDISQKLQDRIYNNTKKLVKEKKINLIVLSDFN
;
A
#
# COMPACT_ATOMS: atom_id res chain seq x y z
N MET A 1 19.05 -19.08 -20.06
CA MET A 1 18.34 -20.35 -19.77
C MET A 1 19.04 -21.04 -18.62
N SER A 2 18.31 -21.76 -17.80
CA SER A 2 18.87 -22.65 -16.79
C SER A 2 19.68 -23.75 -17.48
N GLN A 3 20.75 -24.25 -16.81
CA GLN A 3 21.48 -25.43 -17.29
C GLN A 3 20.79 -26.73 -16.89
N GLU A 4 19.81 -26.65 -15.95
CA GLU A 4 19.11 -27.80 -15.37
C GLU A 4 17.77 -28.09 -16.05
N ASP A 5 17.14 -27.04 -16.60
CA ASP A 5 15.89 -27.10 -17.35
C ASP A 5 15.80 -25.96 -18.36
N GLU A 6 14.80 -25.95 -19.23
CA GLU A 6 14.57 -24.88 -20.24
C GLU A 6 13.95 -23.61 -19.65
N THR A 7 14.05 -23.39 -18.33
CA THR A 7 13.45 -22.27 -17.64
C THR A 7 14.22 -20.97 -17.89
N ILE A 8 13.49 -19.87 -18.06
CA ILE A 8 14.08 -18.53 -18.19
C ILE A 8 14.54 -18.04 -16.83
N ILE A 9 15.84 -17.76 -16.68
CA ILE A 9 16.42 -17.19 -15.46
C ILE A 9 16.53 -15.68 -15.62
N TYR A 10 15.99 -14.93 -14.66
CA TYR A 10 16.21 -13.49 -14.53
C TYR A 10 17.12 -13.19 -13.34
N LYS A 11 18.22 -12.46 -13.60
CA LYS A 11 19.08 -11.94 -12.56
C LYS A 11 18.59 -10.56 -12.17
N THR A 12 18.33 -10.36 -10.88
CA THR A 12 17.90 -9.06 -10.35
C THR A 12 19.12 -8.21 -10.01
N ASP A 13 19.25 -7.05 -10.64
CA ASP A 13 20.32 -6.10 -10.38
C ASP A 13 19.93 -5.08 -9.30
N THR A 14 18.70 -4.58 -9.35
CA THR A 14 18.20 -3.56 -8.42
C THR A 14 16.77 -3.82 -8.02
N ILE A 15 16.45 -3.52 -6.75
CA ILE A 15 15.07 -3.55 -6.22
C ILE A 15 14.70 -2.14 -5.78
N LYS A 16 13.56 -1.64 -6.24
CA LYS A 16 13.00 -0.35 -5.83
C LYS A 16 11.60 -0.56 -5.29
N ASN A 17 11.35 -0.09 -4.08
CA ASN A 17 10.05 -0.19 -3.43
C ASN A 17 9.35 1.16 -3.41
N TYR A 18 8.05 1.15 -3.70
CA TYR A 18 7.21 2.34 -3.76
C TYR A 18 5.92 2.10 -2.99
N LEU A 19 5.33 3.16 -2.46
CA LEU A 19 3.93 3.10 -2.05
C LEU A 19 3.05 2.91 -3.28
N GLY A 20 2.00 2.09 -3.14
CA GLY A 20 0.98 1.87 -4.17
C GLY A 20 -0.41 2.22 -3.64
N GLY A 21 -1.43 2.04 -4.48
CA GLY A 21 -2.82 2.25 -4.09
C GLY A 21 -3.07 3.59 -3.41
N ALA A 22 -3.81 3.57 -2.31
CA ALA A 22 -4.09 4.77 -1.51
C ALA A 22 -2.82 5.46 -0.98
N GLY A 23 -1.74 4.70 -0.73
CA GLY A 23 -0.48 5.24 -0.22
C GLY A 23 0.20 6.21 -1.18
N ILE A 24 0.23 5.91 -2.50
CA ILE A 24 0.82 6.82 -3.48
C ILE A 24 -0.05 8.06 -3.70
N VAL A 25 -1.38 7.92 -3.66
CA VAL A 25 -2.31 9.05 -3.72
C VAL A 25 -2.06 10.00 -2.54
N ALA A 26 -1.95 9.45 -1.33
CA ALA A 26 -1.63 10.21 -0.13
C ALA A 26 -0.27 10.94 -0.24
N ALA A 27 0.75 10.29 -0.82
CA ALA A 27 2.06 10.89 -1.04
C ALA A 27 1.99 12.09 -2.01
N HIS A 28 1.24 11.96 -3.11
CA HIS A 28 1.01 13.06 -4.04
C HIS A 28 0.31 14.24 -3.37
N MET A 29 -0.75 14.00 -2.61
CA MET A 29 -1.46 15.06 -1.88
C MET A 29 -0.56 15.75 -0.86
N SER A 30 0.30 15.02 -0.17
CA SER A 30 1.28 15.60 0.75
C SER A 30 2.32 16.46 0.02
N SER A 31 2.77 16.05 -1.17
CA SER A 31 3.70 16.84 -2.00
C SER A 31 3.10 18.18 -2.45
N LEU A 32 1.77 18.24 -2.58
CA LEU A 32 1.01 19.47 -2.84
C LEU A 32 0.75 20.31 -1.59
N LYS A 33 1.51 20.08 -0.50
CA LYS A 33 1.41 20.81 0.77
C LYS A 33 0.11 20.57 1.55
N SER A 34 -0.68 19.57 1.20
CA SER A 34 -1.87 19.19 1.96
C SER A 34 -1.48 18.45 3.24
N LYS A 35 -2.24 18.67 4.32
CA LYS A 35 -2.17 17.84 5.52
C LYS A 35 -2.97 16.57 5.30
N VAL A 36 -2.29 15.44 5.23
CA VAL A 36 -2.87 14.15 4.81
C VAL A 36 -2.96 13.16 5.97
N TYR A 37 -4.09 12.49 6.07
CA TYR A 37 -4.34 11.37 6.95
C TYR A 37 -4.65 10.15 6.08
N LEU A 38 -3.95 9.04 6.27
CA LEU A 38 -4.20 7.81 5.54
C LEU A 38 -4.83 6.77 6.46
N ILE A 39 -6.06 6.37 6.17
CA ILE A 39 -6.72 5.21 6.76
C ILE A 39 -6.70 4.09 5.74
N SER A 40 -6.17 2.93 6.09
CA SER A 40 -6.12 1.74 5.23
C SER A 40 -5.92 0.51 6.08
N VAL A 41 -6.14 -0.67 5.50
CA VAL A 41 -5.82 -1.95 6.14
C VAL A 41 -4.57 -2.52 5.49
N ILE A 42 -3.63 -2.98 6.30
CA ILE A 42 -2.38 -3.62 5.87
C ILE A 42 -2.15 -4.90 6.66
N GLY A 43 -1.38 -5.82 6.12
CA GLY A 43 -0.96 -7.03 6.81
C GLY A 43 -0.04 -6.73 8.01
N LYS A 44 0.23 -7.76 8.82
CA LYS A 44 1.23 -7.70 9.89
C LYS A 44 2.52 -8.40 9.41
N ASP A 45 3.23 -7.79 8.47
CA ASP A 45 4.40 -8.34 7.81
C ASP A 45 5.53 -7.32 7.65
N GLN A 46 6.61 -7.70 6.98
CA GLN A 46 7.75 -6.80 6.74
C GLN A 46 7.38 -5.56 5.91
N TYR A 47 6.39 -5.67 5.03
CA TYR A 47 5.97 -4.56 4.17
C TYR A 47 5.19 -3.50 4.95
N SER A 48 4.51 -3.88 6.04
CA SER A 48 3.84 -2.91 6.92
C SER A 48 4.83 -1.93 7.57
N LYS A 49 6.06 -2.40 7.88
CA LYS A 49 7.14 -1.54 8.39
C LYS A 49 7.62 -0.57 7.31
N PHE A 50 7.78 -1.05 6.07
CA PHE A 50 8.13 -0.21 4.93
C PHE A 50 7.07 0.88 4.70
N VAL A 51 5.79 0.52 4.69
CA VAL A 51 4.67 1.47 4.55
C VAL A 51 4.74 2.54 5.62
N SER A 52 4.85 2.16 6.90
CA SER A 52 4.92 3.10 8.02
C SER A 52 6.10 4.07 7.90
N LYS A 53 7.28 3.55 7.53
CA LYS A 53 8.47 4.38 7.29
C LYS A 53 8.23 5.39 6.17
N LYS A 54 7.68 4.94 5.03
CA LYS A 54 7.42 5.81 3.87
C LYS A 54 6.36 6.87 4.17
N LEU A 55 5.30 6.53 4.90
CA LEU A 55 4.30 7.51 5.31
C LEU A 55 4.91 8.61 6.18
N ALA A 56 5.82 8.25 7.11
CA ALA A 56 6.53 9.22 7.92
C ALA A 56 7.46 10.12 7.07
N GLU A 57 8.22 9.56 6.13
CA GLU A 57 9.06 10.30 5.19
C GLU A 57 8.24 11.33 4.40
N TYR A 58 7.04 10.97 3.96
CA TYR A 58 6.11 11.87 3.24
C TYR A 58 5.26 12.75 4.16
N LYS A 59 5.51 12.77 5.48
CA LYS A 59 4.77 13.57 6.47
C LYS A 59 3.25 13.30 6.46
N ILE A 60 2.87 12.06 6.20
CA ILE A 60 1.48 11.60 6.20
C ILE A 60 1.15 11.05 7.57
N SER A 61 0.04 11.48 8.16
CA SER A 61 -0.49 10.92 9.40
C SER A 61 -0.97 9.49 9.15
N ASN A 62 -0.23 8.52 9.68
CA ASN A 62 -0.49 7.10 9.51
C ASN A 62 -1.59 6.61 10.46
N LEU A 63 -2.75 6.29 9.93
CA LEU A 63 -3.89 5.67 10.62
C LEU A 63 -4.21 4.28 10.06
N THR A 64 -3.20 3.59 9.54
CA THR A 64 -3.39 2.22 9.03
C THR A 64 -3.71 1.25 10.15
N ILE A 65 -4.53 0.26 9.83
CA ILE A 65 -4.95 -0.80 10.74
C ILE A 65 -4.28 -2.09 10.31
N ASN A 66 -3.54 -2.72 11.22
CA ASN A 66 -2.93 -4.02 10.96
C ASN A 66 -3.97 -5.14 11.11
N ASP A 67 -4.04 -6.00 10.10
CA ASP A 67 -4.84 -7.21 10.10
C ASP A 67 -3.92 -8.41 9.88
N SER A 68 -3.79 -9.27 10.88
CA SER A 68 -2.93 -10.46 10.81
C SER A 68 -3.49 -11.58 9.93
N SER A 69 -4.75 -11.48 9.51
CA SER A 69 -5.38 -12.48 8.63
C SER A 69 -5.03 -12.28 7.16
N ARG A 70 -4.38 -11.17 6.81
CA ARG A 70 -4.04 -10.82 5.43
C ARG A 70 -2.58 -10.44 5.26
N VAL A 71 -2.11 -10.50 4.03
CA VAL A 71 -0.82 -9.93 3.63
C VAL A 71 -0.97 -8.45 3.25
N THR A 72 0.09 -7.67 3.42
CA THR A 72 0.15 -6.34 2.80
C THR A 72 0.22 -6.53 1.28
N ASN A 73 -0.73 -5.96 0.55
CA ASN A 73 -0.82 -6.12 -0.90
C ASN A 73 0.47 -5.67 -1.58
N LEU A 74 1.12 -6.60 -2.27
CA LEU A 74 2.36 -6.39 -2.99
C LEU A 74 2.15 -6.66 -4.48
N LYS A 75 2.58 -5.74 -5.31
CA LYS A 75 2.59 -5.90 -6.78
C LYS A 75 4.01 -5.69 -7.29
N GLU A 76 4.65 -6.76 -7.68
CA GLU A 76 6.01 -6.76 -8.21
C GLU A 76 6.00 -6.69 -9.73
N ARG A 77 6.91 -5.90 -10.27
CA ARG A 77 7.10 -5.77 -11.72
C ARG A 77 8.56 -5.99 -12.04
N TYR A 78 8.84 -7.08 -12.68
CA TYR A 78 10.16 -7.40 -13.19
C TYR A 78 10.33 -6.72 -14.55
N LYS A 79 11.36 -5.89 -14.67
CA LYS A 79 11.61 -5.10 -15.88
C LYS A 79 12.96 -5.45 -16.49
N SER A 80 13.00 -5.52 -17.81
CA SER A 80 14.23 -5.55 -18.59
C SER A 80 14.19 -4.42 -19.61
N LYS A 81 15.22 -3.56 -19.63
CA LYS A 81 15.30 -2.40 -20.55
C LYS A 81 14.00 -1.59 -20.62
N ASN A 82 13.44 -1.21 -19.46
CA ASN A 82 12.18 -0.46 -19.33
C ASN A 82 10.89 -1.19 -19.74
N LYS A 83 10.94 -2.42 -20.21
CA LYS A 83 9.76 -3.24 -20.48
C LYS A 83 9.46 -4.16 -19.29
N THR A 84 8.20 -4.25 -18.90
CA THR A 84 7.79 -5.25 -17.92
C THR A 84 7.75 -6.62 -18.58
N VAL A 85 8.56 -7.54 -18.10
CA VAL A 85 8.66 -8.93 -18.61
C VAL A 85 7.84 -9.91 -17.79
N PHE A 86 7.64 -9.60 -16.50
CA PHE A 86 6.87 -10.44 -15.60
C PHE A 86 6.22 -9.58 -14.51
N ARG A 87 5.06 -10.02 -14.02
CA ARG A 87 4.35 -9.42 -12.88
C ARG A 87 4.00 -10.53 -11.89
N HIS A 88 4.23 -10.25 -10.63
CA HIS A 88 3.79 -11.09 -9.53
C HIS A 88 2.98 -10.25 -8.56
N SER A 89 1.90 -10.82 -8.03
CA SER A 89 1.04 -10.14 -7.06
C SER A 89 0.76 -11.04 -5.87
N SER A 90 1.02 -10.53 -4.68
CA SER A 90 0.61 -11.13 -3.41
C SER A 90 -0.52 -10.28 -2.86
N LEU A 91 -1.74 -10.77 -2.97
CA LEU A 91 -2.96 -10.04 -2.63
C LEU A 91 -3.82 -10.88 -1.70
N SER A 92 -4.57 -10.22 -0.84
CA SER A 92 -5.68 -10.84 -0.10
C SER A 92 -6.99 -10.40 -0.74
N GLU A 93 -7.66 -11.33 -1.42
CA GLU A 93 -8.86 -11.08 -2.24
C GLU A 93 -10.17 -11.29 -1.48
N PHE A 94 -10.10 -11.49 -0.17
CA PHE A 94 -11.27 -11.62 0.69
C PHE A 94 -11.60 -10.30 1.40
N ASP A 95 -12.86 -10.12 1.72
CA ASP A 95 -13.36 -8.93 2.39
C ASP A 95 -12.73 -8.74 3.77
N ILE A 96 -12.60 -7.49 4.18
CA ILE A 96 -12.23 -7.17 5.56
C ILE A 96 -13.40 -7.49 6.49
N SER A 97 -13.10 -7.99 7.70
CA SER A 97 -14.12 -8.34 8.69
C SER A 97 -15.00 -7.14 9.05
N GLN A 98 -16.26 -7.39 9.43
CA GLN A 98 -17.18 -6.34 9.88
C GLN A 98 -16.56 -5.47 10.95
N LYS A 99 -15.86 -6.08 11.91
CA LYS A 99 -15.15 -5.36 12.98
C LYS A 99 -14.14 -4.34 12.45
N LEU A 100 -13.42 -4.68 11.36
CA LEU A 100 -12.48 -3.76 10.72
C LEU A 100 -13.19 -2.66 9.94
N GLN A 101 -14.28 -2.99 9.26
CA GLN A 101 -15.13 -2.00 8.58
C GLN A 101 -15.66 -0.97 9.58
N ASP A 102 -16.22 -1.42 10.70
CA ASP A 102 -16.71 -0.54 11.77
C ASP A 102 -15.60 0.34 12.34
N ARG A 103 -14.39 -0.22 12.51
CA ARG A 103 -13.23 0.53 12.98
C ARG A 103 -12.79 1.61 12.00
N ILE A 104 -12.76 1.31 10.70
CA ILE A 104 -12.47 2.29 9.64
C ILE A 104 -13.52 3.40 9.67
N TYR A 105 -14.80 3.04 9.68
CA TYR A 105 -15.91 3.98 9.72
C TYR A 105 -15.81 4.92 10.93
N ASN A 106 -15.63 4.35 12.13
CA ASN A 106 -15.55 5.13 13.37
C ASN A 106 -14.31 6.03 13.40
N ASN A 107 -13.15 5.55 12.92
CA ASN A 107 -11.94 6.36 12.82
C ASN A 107 -12.13 7.52 11.85
N THR A 108 -12.75 7.28 10.71
CA THR A 108 -13.05 8.32 9.71
C THR A 108 -14.01 9.35 10.28
N LYS A 109 -15.11 8.92 10.90
CA LYS A 109 -16.11 9.79 11.52
C LYS A 109 -15.48 10.67 12.62
N LYS A 110 -14.66 10.07 13.47
CA LYS A 110 -13.92 10.79 14.53
C LYS A 110 -12.99 11.83 13.91
N LEU A 111 -12.21 11.44 12.90
CA LEU A 111 -11.26 12.32 12.24
C LEU A 111 -11.95 13.54 11.61
N VAL A 112 -13.05 13.31 10.89
CA VAL A 112 -13.85 14.39 10.27
C VAL A 112 -14.41 15.34 11.32
N LYS A 113 -14.86 14.80 12.47
CA LYS A 113 -15.39 15.62 13.58
C LYS A 113 -14.31 16.45 14.28
N GLU A 114 -13.12 15.86 14.50
CA GLU A 114 -12.06 16.48 15.31
C GLU A 114 -11.09 17.34 14.49
N LYS A 115 -11.01 17.11 13.19
CA LYS A 115 -10.10 17.83 12.29
C LYS A 115 -10.89 18.54 11.20
N LYS A 116 -10.37 19.69 10.77
CA LYS A 116 -10.93 20.41 9.62
C LYS A 116 -10.57 19.65 8.33
N ILE A 117 -11.38 18.66 7.97
CA ILE A 117 -11.22 17.89 6.73
C ILE A 117 -11.97 18.58 5.59
N ASN A 118 -11.26 18.94 4.53
CA ASN A 118 -11.83 19.63 3.36
C ASN A 118 -12.17 18.65 2.23
N LEU A 119 -11.48 17.48 2.19
CA LEU A 119 -11.64 16.50 1.12
C LEU A 119 -11.45 15.10 1.65
N ILE A 120 -12.27 14.16 1.22
CA ILE A 120 -12.10 12.74 1.43
C ILE A 120 -11.90 12.10 0.06
N VAL A 121 -10.82 11.34 -0.10
CA VAL A 121 -10.52 10.56 -1.30
C VAL A 121 -10.68 9.09 -0.97
N LEU A 122 -11.57 8.40 -1.68
CA LEU A 122 -11.73 6.95 -1.61
C LEU A 122 -10.92 6.33 -2.73
N SER A 123 -10.05 5.39 -2.37
CA SER A 123 -9.21 4.66 -3.33
C SER A 123 -9.55 3.18 -3.20
N ASP A 124 -10.36 2.72 -4.12
CA ASP A 124 -10.79 1.33 -4.24
C ASP A 124 -10.27 0.73 -5.54
N PHE A 125 -9.82 -0.52 -5.48
CA PHE A 125 -9.21 -1.25 -6.58
C PHE A 125 -9.81 -2.65 -6.71
N ASN A 126 -11.11 -2.74 -6.58
CA ASN A 126 -11.82 -4.00 -6.80
C ASN A 126 -11.64 -4.53 -8.22
#